data_6ac69eae26b02d0deb631d3cebd0cf3b
#
_entry.id   6ac69eae26b02d0deb631d3cebd0cf3b
#
_cell.length_a   1.000
_cell.length_b   1.000
_cell.length_c   1.000
_cell.angle_alpha   90.00
_cell.angle_beta   90.00
_cell.angle_gamma   90.00
#
_symmetry.space_group_name_H-M   'P 1'
#
loop_
_entity.id
_entity.type
_entity.pdbx_description
1 polymer ?
#
loop_
_entity_poly.entity_id
_entity_poly.type
_entity_poly.pdbx_seq_one_letter_code
_entity_poly.pdbx_strand_id
1 'polypeptide(L)'
;DFTHRRTVFFVDQKYFVIVDEALGKAEGTVNLHFGLAPVKMDVDTDKHIIRTVANSPRNIFLQCVSTDKAELKEEEGWFSEVYRKKEKRPAYSINIAKGEKPVRTVTLIYPEKKDDTVKFTAKIVKADDNRLEVRVSVNGEKKDLKWNITTNQ
;
A
#
# COMPACT_ATOMS: atom_id res chain seq x y z
N ASP A 1 -8.24 -1.09 22.86
CA ASP A 1 -7.67 0.09 22.21
C ASP A 1 -7.23 -0.24 20.78
N PHE A 2 -7.35 0.73 19.88
CA PHE A 2 -6.92 0.63 18.48
C PHE A 2 -6.34 1.97 18.03
N THR A 3 -5.19 1.94 17.37
CA THR A 3 -4.58 3.11 16.73
C THR A 3 -4.14 2.74 15.32
N HIS A 4 -4.60 3.49 14.33
CA HIS A 4 -4.06 3.44 12.98
C HIS A 4 -3.01 4.54 12.82
N ARG A 5 -1.79 4.16 12.47
CA ARG A 5 -0.70 5.07 12.15
C ARG A 5 -0.27 4.84 10.71
N ARG A 6 -0.25 5.91 9.90
CA ARG A 6 0.22 5.88 8.52
C ARG A 6 1.41 6.81 8.35
N THR A 7 2.47 6.27 7.77
CA THR A 7 3.67 7.04 7.38
C THR A 7 3.83 6.95 5.87
N VAL A 8 4.03 8.08 5.22
CA VAL A 8 4.22 8.17 3.77
C VAL A 8 5.60 8.71 3.46
N PHE A 9 6.38 7.96 2.70
CA PHE A 9 7.68 8.37 2.19
C PHE A 9 7.56 8.67 0.70
N PHE A 10 7.97 9.87 0.27
CA PHE A 10 8.16 10.19 -1.14
C PHE A 10 9.65 10.03 -1.46
N VAL A 11 10.00 8.88 -2.02
CA VAL A 11 11.40 8.44 -2.18
C VAL A 11 11.97 8.98 -3.47
N ASP A 12 13.07 9.75 -3.35
CA ASP A 12 13.84 10.35 -4.47
C ASP A 12 12.95 11.11 -5.48
N GLN A 13 11.78 11.62 -5.04
CA GLN A 13 10.77 12.25 -5.91
C GLN A 13 10.28 11.36 -7.07
N LYS A 14 10.34 10.04 -6.89
CA LYS A 14 10.03 9.06 -7.95
C LYS A 14 8.84 8.18 -7.62
N TYR A 15 8.70 7.72 -6.38
CA TYR A 15 7.66 6.79 -5.96
C TYR A 15 7.30 6.97 -4.48
N PHE A 16 6.17 6.41 -4.09
CA PHE A 16 5.73 6.44 -2.70
C PHE A 16 5.89 5.07 -2.05
N VAL A 17 6.32 5.10 -0.79
CA VAL A 17 6.23 3.96 0.13
C VAL A 17 5.34 4.37 1.28
N ILE A 18 4.25 3.63 1.49
CA ILE A 18 3.29 3.86 2.56
C ILE A 18 3.44 2.74 3.57
N VAL A 19 3.60 3.10 4.83
CA VAL A 19 3.60 2.13 5.93
C VAL A 19 2.36 2.36 6.76
N ASP A 20 1.51 1.33 6.86
CA ASP A 20 0.34 1.31 7.72
C ASP A 20 0.59 0.40 8.92
N GLU A 21 0.27 0.89 10.09
CA GLU A 21 0.40 0.17 11.36
C GLU A 21 -0.95 0.18 12.07
N ALA A 22 -1.52 -0.99 12.27
CA ALA A 22 -2.68 -1.22 13.10
C ALA A 22 -2.22 -1.66 14.49
N LEU A 23 -2.19 -0.74 15.43
CA LEU A 23 -1.64 -0.89 16.77
C LEU A 23 -2.74 -1.13 17.82
N GLY A 24 -2.33 -1.50 19.02
CA GLY A 24 -3.23 -1.80 20.13
C GLY A 24 -3.73 -3.25 20.14
N LYS A 25 -4.56 -3.58 21.12
CA LYS A 25 -5.01 -4.96 21.40
C LYS A 25 -6.37 -5.30 20.79
N ALA A 26 -7.07 -4.34 20.18
CA ALA A 26 -8.34 -4.61 19.52
C ALA A 26 -8.17 -5.63 18.39
N GLU A 27 -9.05 -6.62 18.38
CA GLU A 27 -9.07 -7.68 17.38
C GLU A 27 -10.09 -7.37 16.28
N GLY A 28 -9.89 -7.95 15.10
CA GLY A 28 -10.80 -7.76 13.97
C GLY A 28 -10.09 -7.94 12.62
N THR A 29 -10.57 -7.23 11.61
CA THR A 29 -9.98 -7.23 10.27
C THR A 29 -9.49 -5.84 9.93
N VAL A 30 -8.23 -5.75 9.50
CA VAL A 30 -7.66 -4.54 8.87
C VAL A 30 -7.93 -4.61 7.38
N ASN A 31 -8.58 -3.60 6.83
CA ASN A 31 -8.87 -3.49 5.40
C ASN A 31 -8.20 -2.24 4.85
N LEU A 32 -7.27 -2.43 3.90
CA LEU A 32 -6.65 -1.35 3.15
C LEU A 32 -7.33 -1.26 1.78
N HIS A 33 -8.02 -0.16 1.52
CA HIS A 33 -8.80 0.03 0.29
C HIS A 33 -8.03 0.87 -0.74
N PHE A 34 -8.04 0.41 -1.99
CA PHE A 34 -7.42 1.07 -3.13
C PHE A 34 -8.46 1.27 -4.23
N GLY A 35 -8.87 2.52 -4.44
CA GLY A 35 -9.70 2.90 -5.59
C GLY A 35 -8.81 3.43 -6.71
N LEU A 36 -8.93 2.85 -7.90
CA LEU A 36 -8.07 3.15 -9.05
C LEU A 36 -8.84 3.87 -10.16
N ALA A 37 -8.13 4.43 -11.12
CA ALA A 37 -8.75 5.02 -12.33
C ALA A 37 -9.54 3.95 -13.10
N PRO A 38 -10.60 4.33 -13.86
CA PRO A 38 -11.43 3.38 -14.61
C PRO A 38 -10.70 2.91 -15.89
N VAL A 39 -9.63 2.17 -15.71
CA VAL A 39 -8.84 1.55 -16.77
C VAL A 39 -8.72 0.04 -16.50
N LYS A 40 -8.28 -0.71 -17.50
CA LYS A 40 -8.02 -2.14 -17.33
C LYS A 40 -6.95 -2.37 -16.26
N MET A 41 -7.12 -3.43 -15.47
CA MET A 41 -6.19 -3.86 -14.43
C MET A 41 -5.52 -5.18 -14.81
N ASP A 42 -4.27 -5.35 -14.37
CA ASP A 42 -3.55 -6.61 -14.26
C ASP A 42 -3.26 -6.86 -12.79
N VAL A 43 -3.71 -7.99 -12.26
CA VAL A 43 -3.71 -8.28 -10.82
C VAL A 43 -3.09 -9.63 -10.53
N ASP A 44 -2.09 -9.65 -9.65
CA ASP A 44 -1.52 -10.86 -9.07
C ASP A 44 -1.95 -10.94 -7.59
N THR A 45 -2.96 -11.75 -7.33
CA THR A 45 -3.55 -11.90 -5.99
C THR A 45 -2.58 -12.51 -4.98
N ASP A 46 -1.72 -13.41 -5.43
CA ASP A 46 -0.78 -14.12 -4.55
C ASP A 46 0.36 -13.21 -4.08
N LYS A 47 0.77 -12.29 -4.94
CA LYS A 47 1.81 -11.30 -4.61
C LYS A 47 1.26 -9.95 -4.15
N HIS A 48 -0.06 -9.81 -4.07
CA HIS A 48 -0.77 -8.58 -3.74
C HIS A 48 -0.32 -7.40 -4.64
N ILE A 49 -0.29 -7.67 -5.95
CA ILE A 49 0.10 -6.69 -6.98
C ILE A 49 -1.12 -6.26 -7.76
N ILE A 50 -1.23 -4.95 -8.00
CA ILE A 50 -2.24 -4.33 -8.85
C ILE A 50 -1.52 -3.41 -9.82
N ARG A 51 -1.79 -3.57 -11.13
CA ARG A 51 -1.26 -2.70 -12.18
C ARG A 51 -2.38 -2.09 -12.99
N THR A 52 -2.28 -0.80 -13.26
CA THR A 52 -3.12 -0.21 -14.32
C THR A 52 -2.56 -0.57 -15.69
N VAL A 53 -3.46 -0.86 -16.64
CA VAL A 53 -3.12 -1.14 -18.05
C VAL A 53 -3.84 -0.11 -18.93
N ALA A 54 -3.32 1.10 -18.97
CA ALA A 54 -3.83 2.18 -19.80
C ALA A 54 -2.96 2.38 -21.04
N ASN A 55 -3.55 2.97 -22.08
CA ASN A 55 -2.78 3.47 -23.23
C ASN A 55 -2.11 4.80 -22.85
N SER A 56 -1.14 4.72 -21.99
CA SER A 56 -0.39 5.83 -21.38
C SER A 56 1.09 5.47 -21.35
N PRO A 57 2.00 6.46 -21.43
CA PRO A 57 3.42 6.22 -21.29
C PRO A 57 3.81 5.74 -19.89
N ARG A 58 2.92 5.94 -18.91
CA ARG A 58 3.10 5.46 -17.54
C ARG A 58 1.83 4.85 -17.00
N ASN A 59 1.99 3.76 -16.29
CA ASN A 59 0.96 3.08 -15.52
C ASN A 59 1.33 3.11 -14.03
N ILE A 60 0.45 2.66 -13.19
CA ILE A 60 0.70 2.52 -11.75
C ILE A 60 0.92 1.05 -11.43
N PHE A 61 2.04 0.77 -10.80
CA PHE A 61 2.32 -0.47 -10.10
C PHE A 61 2.10 -0.24 -8.61
N LEU A 62 1.26 -1.06 -8.01
CA LEU A 62 1.01 -1.09 -6.58
C LEU A 62 1.29 -2.50 -6.07
N GLN A 63 2.09 -2.61 -5.01
CA GLN A 63 2.29 -3.88 -4.29
C GLN A 63 2.27 -3.66 -2.80
N CYS A 64 1.50 -4.49 -2.10
CA CYS A 64 1.44 -4.48 -0.64
C CYS A 64 2.15 -5.71 -0.06
N VAL A 65 3.09 -5.46 0.85
CA VAL A 65 3.76 -6.49 1.66
C VAL A 65 3.26 -6.36 3.09
N SER A 66 2.78 -7.44 3.67
CA SER A 66 2.28 -7.50 5.06
C SER A 66 3.20 -8.31 5.96
N THR A 67 3.22 -7.97 7.25
CA THR A 67 3.86 -8.80 8.29
C THR A 67 3.07 -10.08 8.59
N ASP A 68 1.78 -10.09 8.26
CA ASP A 68 0.85 -11.17 8.52
C ASP A 68 0.19 -11.64 7.22
N LYS A 69 -0.50 -12.78 7.29
CA LYS A 69 -1.23 -13.30 6.13
C LYS A 69 -2.26 -12.29 5.66
N ALA A 70 -2.14 -11.87 4.42
CA ALA A 70 -3.02 -10.92 3.76
C ALA A 70 -3.76 -11.58 2.59
N GLU A 71 -4.91 -11.02 2.23
CA GLU A 71 -5.70 -11.46 1.09
C GLU A 71 -6.11 -10.24 0.25
N LEU A 72 -5.76 -10.25 -1.04
CA LEU A 72 -6.18 -9.24 -2.01
C LEU A 72 -7.53 -9.63 -2.60
N LYS A 73 -8.52 -8.74 -2.49
CA LYS A 73 -9.87 -8.91 -3.04
C LYS A 73 -10.27 -7.76 -3.94
N GLU A 74 -11.00 -8.06 -4.98
CA GLU A 74 -11.71 -7.05 -5.78
C GLU A 74 -12.96 -6.59 -5.02
N GLU A 75 -13.26 -5.30 -5.13
CA GLU A 75 -14.42 -4.65 -4.50
C GLU A 75 -15.22 -3.87 -5.54
N GLU A 76 -16.45 -3.53 -5.19
CA GLU A 76 -17.25 -2.60 -5.98
C GLU A 76 -16.81 -1.16 -5.70
N GLY A 77 -16.21 -0.53 -6.68
CA GLY A 77 -15.76 0.87 -6.61
C GLY A 77 -16.62 1.79 -7.48
N TRP A 78 -16.83 3.01 -7.01
CA TRP A 78 -17.54 4.05 -7.73
C TRP A 78 -16.77 5.36 -7.69
N PHE A 79 -16.90 6.16 -8.75
CA PHE A 79 -16.41 7.52 -8.77
C PHE A 79 -17.37 8.45 -9.53
N SER A 80 -17.23 9.74 -9.30
CA SER A 80 -18.01 10.77 -9.99
C SER A 80 -17.02 11.84 -10.45
N GLU A 81 -16.82 11.93 -11.75
CA GLU A 81 -15.98 12.96 -12.35
C GLU A 81 -16.72 14.32 -12.41
N VAL A 82 -18.02 14.25 -12.62
CA VAL A 82 -18.90 15.43 -12.67
C VAL A 82 -20.15 15.22 -11.82
N TYR A 83 -20.74 16.30 -11.35
CA TYR A 83 -21.95 16.27 -10.54
C TYR A 83 -23.08 15.43 -11.18
N ARG A 84 -23.70 14.56 -10.39
CA ARG A 84 -24.78 13.61 -10.79
C ARG A 84 -24.37 12.49 -11.74
N LYS A 85 -23.09 12.34 -12.08
CA LYS A 85 -22.63 11.21 -12.88
C LYS A 85 -21.85 10.23 -11.99
N LYS A 86 -22.29 8.98 -11.95
CA LYS A 86 -21.65 7.91 -11.18
C LYS A 86 -21.20 6.82 -12.13
N GLU A 87 -19.92 6.46 -12.07
CA GLU A 87 -19.32 5.44 -12.92
C GLU A 87 -18.63 4.37 -12.08
N LYS A 88 -18.61 3.12 -12.54
CA LYS A 88 -17.85 2.05 -11.90
C LYS A 88 -16.37 2.27 -12.13
N ARG A 89 -15.56 1.97 -11.10
CA ARG A 89 -14.09 1.94 -11.19
C ARG A 89 -13.55 0.68 -10.53
N PRO A 90 -12.36 0.19 -10.94
CA PRO A 90 -11.67 -0.86 -10.23
C PRO A 90 -11.36 -0.42 -8.79
N ALA A 91 -11.68 -1.29 -7.85
CA ALA A 91 -11.36 -1.12 -6.44
C ALA A 91 -10.92 -2.46 -5.86
N TYR A 92 -9.98 -2.41 -4.96
CA TYR A 92 -9.41 -3.61 -4.32
C TYR A 92 -9.18 -3.34 -2.84
N SER A 93 -9.25 -4.40 -2.04
CA SER A 93 -8.83 -4.34 -0.63
C SER A 93 -7.79 -5.40 -0.31
N ILE A 94 -6.87 -5.04 0.58
CA ILE A 94 -6.00 -5.98 1.28
C ILE A 94 -6.59 -6.21 2.66
N ASN A 95 -6.99 -7.45 2.94
CA ASN A 95 -7.66 -7.85 4.16
C ASN A 95 -6.71 -8.68 5.02
N ILE A 96 -6.54 -8.30 6.28
CA ILE A 96 -5.61 -8.92 7.22
C ILE A 96 -6.32 -9.13 8.54
N ALA A 97 -6.34 -10.37 9.03
CA ALA A 97 -6.83 -10.66 10.37
C ALA A 97 -5.87 -10.07 11.41
N LYS A 98 -6.40 -9.28 12.34
CA LYS A 98 -5.68 -8.69 13.45
C LYS A 98 -6.14 -9.31 14.75
N GLY A 99 -5.22 -9.97 15.47
CA GLY A 99 -5.36 -10.31 16.87
C GLY A 99 -4.76 -9.23 17.76
N GLU A 100 -4.31 -9.60 18.96
CA GLU A 100 -3.71 -8.65 19.91
C GLU A 100 -2.40 -8.00 19.43
N LYS A 101 -1.67 -8.65 18.51
CA LYS A 101 -0.39 -8.13 18.01
C LYS A 101 -0.60 -7.05 16.95
N PRO A 102 0.30 -6.06 16.86
CA PRO A 102 0.29 -5.09 15.77
C PRO A 102 0.41 -5.75 14.39
N VAL A 103 -0.42 -5.32 13.44
CA VAL A 103 -0.31 -5.64 12.03
C VAL A 103 0.32 -4.47 11.30
N ARG A 104 1.25 -4.76 10.40
CA ARG A 104 1.94 -3.75 9.60
C ARG A 104 1.98 -4.13 8.14
N THR A 105 1.82 -3.13 7.29
CA THR A 105 1.95 -3.28 5.84
C THR A 105 2.89 -2.23 5.28
N VAL A 106 3.56 -2.59 4.19
CA VAL A 106 4.38 -1.68 3.39
C VAL A 106 3.88 -1.73 1.96
N THR A 107 3.34 -0.61 1.48
CA THR A 107 2.80 -0.50 0.13
C THR A 107 3.69 0.37 -0.73
N LEU A 108 4.14 -0.15 -1.86
CA LEU A 108 4.79 0.60 -2.92
C LEU A 108 3.72 1.12 -3.89
N ILE A 109 3.80 2.40 -4.26
CA ILE A 109 3.10 2.99 -5.41
C ILE A 109 4.15 3.54 -6.35
N TYR A 110 4.32 2.90 -7.50
CA TYR A 110 5.38 3.17 -8.46
C TYR A 110 4.81 3.51 -9.84
N PRO A 111 5.21 4.64 -10.45
CA PRO A 111 4.83 4.97 -11.82
C PRO A 111 5.70 4.17 -12.80
N GLU A 112 5.23 2.99 -13.22
CA GLU A 112 5.96 2.13 -14.16
C GLU A 112 5.79 2.57 -15.61
N LYS A 113 6.82 2.39 -16.43
CA LYS A 113 6.73 2.50 -17.88
C LYS A 113 6.17 1.21 -18.47
N LYS A 114 5.72 1.26 -19.72
CA LYS A 114 5.02 0.14 -20.39
C LYS A 114 5.76 -1.20 -20.34
N ASP A 115 7.08 -1.20 -20.42
CA ASP A 115 7.92 -2.41 -20.49
C ASP A 115 8.76 -2.63 -19.21
N ASP A 116 8.47 -1.88 -18.14
CA ASP A 116 9.17 -2.03 -16.87
C ASP A 116 8.76 -3.35 -16.20
N THR A 117 9.73 -4.00 -15.56
CA THR A 117 9.48 -5.10 -14.63
C THR A 117 9.82 -4.64 -13.23
N VAL A 118 8.81 -4.17 -12.51
CA VAL A 118 9.02 -3.70 -11.13
C VAL A 118 9.17 -4.88 -10.19
N LYS A 119 10.25 -4.89 -9.42
CA LYS A 119 10.52 -5.85 -8.35
C LYS A 119 10.56 -5.10 -7.03
N PHE A 120 9.73 -5.51 -6.08
CA PHE A 120 9.65 -4.86 -4.78
C PHE A 120 9.78 -5.87 -3.65
N THR A 121 10.58 -5.52 -2.65
CA THR A 121 10.61 -6.20 -1.36
C THR A 121 10.68 -5.17 -0.24
N ALA A 122 10.08 -5.49 0.90
CA ALA A 122 10.10 -4.63 2.06
C ALA A 122 10.27 -5.45 3.35
N LYS A 123 10.92 -4.85 4.34
CA LYS A 123 11.07 -5.41 5.68
C LYS A 123 11.02 -4.30 6.72
N ILE A 124 10.17 -4.46 7.72
CA ILE A 124 10.19 -3.62 8.92
C ILE A 124 11.46 -3.99 9.71
N VAL A 125 12.35 -3.02 9.89
CA VAL A 125 13.61 -3.19 10.65
C VAL A 125 13.39 -2.84 12.10
N LYS A 126 12.66 -1.74 12.35
CA LYS A 126 12.29 -1.28 13.68
C LYS A 126 10.92 -0.58 13.61
N ALA A 127 10.05 -0.84 14.59
CA ALA A 127 8.79 -0.15 14.74
C ALA A 127 8.40 -0.14 16.22
N ASP A 128 8.52 1.02 16.84
CA ASP A 128 8.13 1.29 18.22
C ASP A 128 7.38 2.63 18.29
N ASP A 129 7.13 3.12 19.50
CA ASP A 129 6.38 4.37 19.70
C ASP A 129 7.14 5.61 19.21
N ASN A 130 8.46 5.54 19.13
CA ASN A 130 9.33 6.68 18.84
C ASN A 130 9.94 6.62 17.44
N ARG A 131 9.98 5.45 16.80
CA ARG A 131 10.71 5.26 15.56
C ARG A 131 10.13 4.17 14.68
N LEU A 132 9.99 4.51 13.41
CA LEU A 132 9.75 3.56 12.33
C LEU A 132 10.98 3.51 11.41
N GLU A 133 11.46 2.30 11.12
CA GLU A 133 12.54 2.04 10.19
C GLU A 133 12.18 0.87 9.28
N VAL A 134 12.16 1.12 7.96
CA VAL A 134 11.76 0.16 6.93
C VAL A 134 12.85 0.09 5.88
N ARG A 135 13.31 -1.11 5.59
CA ARG A 135 14.17 -1.37 4.44
C ARG A 135 13.34 -1.79 3.26
N VAL A 136 13.47 -1.10 2.14
CA VAL A 136 12.83 -1.42 0.88
C VAL A 136 13.87 -1.70 -0.19
N SER A 137 13.52 -2.54 -1.17
CA SER A 137 14.29 -2.70 -2.40
C SER A 137 13.34 -2.57 -3.58
N VAL A 138 13.63 -1.63 -4.47
CA VAL A 138 12.88 -1.41 -5.71
C VAL A 138 13.85 -1.59 -6.87
N ASN A 139 13.59 -2.57 -7.73
CA ASN A 139 14.44 -2.92 -8.88
C ASN A 139 15.93 -3.15 -8.51
N GLY A 140 16.17 -3.71 -7.31
CA GLY A 140 17.50 -3.97 -6.78
C GLY A 140 18.14 -2.79 -6.02
N GLU A 141 17.60 -1.59 -6.13
CA GLU A 141 18.04 -0.44 -5.34
C GLU A 141 17.47 -0.50 -3.93
N LYS A 142 18.36 -0.55 -2.92
CA LYS A 142 17.98 -0.65 -1.50
C LYS A 142 17.95 0.72 -0.86
N LYS A 143 16.92 0.99 -0.04
CA LYS A 143 16.77 2.20 0.77
C LYS A 143 16.36 1.85 2.19
N ASP A 144 16.97 2.49 3.17
CA ASP A 144 16.54 2.47 4.57
C ASP A 144 15.75 3.75 4.86
N LEU A 145 14.44 3.60 4.97
CA LEU A 145 13.50 4.69 5.23
C LEU A 145 13.29 4.79 6.75
N LYS A 146 13.47 5.99 7.31
CA LYS A 146 13.42 6.22 8.75
C LYS A 146 12.51 7.39 9.07
N TRP A 147 11.67 7.21 10.08
CA TRP A 147 10.81 8.25 10.62
C TRP A 147 10.89 8.26 12.14
N ASN A 148 11.20 9.41 12.72
CA ASN A 148 11.13 9.64 14.17
C ASN A 148 9.72 10.12 14.50
N ILE A 149 9.01 9.36 15.32
CA ILE A 149 7.64 9.64 15.71
C ILE A 149 7.71 10.61 16.88
N THR A 150 7.39 11.88 16.65
CA THR A 150 7.28 12.86 17.73
C THR A 150 5.85 12.78 18.26
N THR A 151 5.68 12.23 19.45
CA THR A 151 4.44 12.41 20.20
C THR A 151 4.44 13.84 20.74
N ASN A 152 3.65 14.73 20.14
CA ASN A 152 3.31 15.97 20.79
C ASN A 152 2.51 15.61 22.04
N GLN A 153 3.14 15.79 23.21
CA GLN A 153 2.46 15.77 24.51
C GLN A 153 1.69 17.08 24.69
#